data_be19c194f5bc5b5eff70e42ca505ac3a
#
_entry.id   be19c194f5bc5b5eff70e42ca505ac3a
#
_cell.length_a   1.000
_cell.length_b   1.000
_cell.length_c   1.000
_cell.angle_alpha   90.00
_cell.angle_beta   90.00
_cell.angle_gamma   90.00
#
_symmetry.space_group_name_H-M   'P 1'
#
loop_
_entity.id
_entity.type
_entity.pdbx_description
1 polymer ?
#
loop_
_entity_poly.entity_id
_entity_poly.type
_entity_poly.pdbx_seq_one_letter_code
_entity_poly.pdbx_strand_id
1 'polypeptide(L)'
;ELNNDITLGYSYLLLNKKKFQEGFSYFDARLKTKEFPKKNIYHFNVLKSLNKKKNLIQDDNILIVKEQGVGDEILFSSMYNDLINNNFNNVKIECDPRLIEIFKRTFKNINFFNFGHFSSSIKKISQFDNVFYSGSLTKYFRQNELDFNSKPYLKTIRKLDDKFKLYLNEFKNRKRIGISWKSVVNIYGSLKSLKLYDFKELLSNERVFFNLQYGDTHNEINHFNKNGNVINNFDNIDLFNDFESLISILKNLDLFVTVSNSTAHFAGALGVPTILICPKKSSTFYYWDYEDGKTPWYNCITVVKYKKSTEYTMSLVNELINKMS
;
A
#
# COMPACT_ATOMS: atom_id res chain seq x y z
N GLU A 1 13.30 1.15 -31.07
CA GLU A 1 13.04 0.96 -29.64
C GLU A 1 11.62 1.42 -29.36
N LEU A 2 10.78 0.53 -28.80
CA LEU A 2 9.46 0.90 -28.30
C LEU A 2 9.59 2.00 -27.25
N ASN A 3 8.76 3.04 -27.34
CA ASN A 3 8.71 4.10 -26.32
C ASN A 3 8.41 3.47 -24.96
N ASN A 4 9.23 3.76 -23.93
CA ASN A 4 9.08 3.15 -22.60
C ASN A 4 7.72 3.45 -21.94
N ASP A 5 7.12 4.60 -22.23
CA ASP A 5 5.79 4.95 -21.72
C ASP A 5 4.71 4.06 -22.36
N ILE A 6 4.83 3.75 -23.66
CA ILE A 6 3.93 2.81 -24.36
C ILE A 6 4.13 1.40 -23.79
N THR A 7 5.37 0.97 -23.60
CA THR A 7 5.68 -0.36 -23.03
C THR A 7 5.12 -0.50 -21.62
N LEU A 8 5.23 0.54 -20.79
CA LEU A 8 4.66 0.55 -19.46
C LEU A 8 3.12 0.52 -19.49
N GLY A 9 2.50 1.30 -20.38
CA GLY A 9 1.04 1.27 -20.59
C GLY A 9 0.56 -0.13 -21.00
N TYR A 10 1.30 -0.80 -21.89
CA TYR A 10 1.00 -2.17 -22.28
C TYR A 10 1.14 -3.16 -21.12
N SER A 11 2.19 -3.00 -20.30
CA SER A 11 2.33 -3.77 -19.04
C SER A 11 1.08 -3.65 -18.15
N TYR A 12 0.59 -2.45 -17.93
CA TYR A 12 -0.60 -2.22 -17.10
C TYR A 12 -1.86 -2.88 -17.68
N LEU A 13 -2.05 -2.81 -19.02
CA LEU A 13 -3.17 -3.50 -19.67
C LEU A 13 -3.12 -5.01 -19.48
N LEU A 14 -1.94 -5.61 -19.57
CA LEU A 14 -1.74 -7.04 -19.34
C LEU A 14 -2.03 -7.42 -17.88
N LEU A 15 -1.54 -6.62 -16.93
CA LEU A 15 -1.75 -6.84 -15.50
C LEU A 15 -3.24 -6.73 -15.12
N ASN A 16 -3.97 -5.77 -15.70
CA ASN A 16 -5.42 -5.64 -15.51
C ASN A 16 -6.20 -6.85 -16.04
N LYS A 17 -5.65 -7.53 -17.05
CA LYS A 17 -6.19 -8.78 -17.61
C LYS A 17 -5.67 -10.03 -16.91
N LYS A 18 -4.99 -9.89 -15.77
CA LYS A 18 -4.37 -10.96 -14.98
C LYS A 18 -3.33 -11.79 -15.76
N LYS A 19 -2.76 -11.23 -16.85
CA LYS A 19 -1.62 -11.80 -17.58
C LYS A 19 -0.32 -11.43 -16.88
N PHE A 20 -0.11 -11.94 -15.67
CA PHE A 20 0.92 -11.47 -14.77
C PHE A 20 2.34 -11.70 -15.29
N GLN A 21 2.66 -12.91 -15.77
CA GLN A 21 3.99 -13.23 -16.29
C GLN A 21 4.39 -12.26 -17.41
N GLU A 22 3.52 -12.09 -18.40
CA GLU A 22 3.78 -11.18 -19.51
C GLU A 22 3.80 -9.73 -19.04
N GLY A 23 2.82 -9.30 -18.24
CA GLY A 23 2.71 -7.94 -17.71
C GLY A 23 3.94 -7.52 -16.93
N PHE A 24 4.39 -8.34 -15.97
CA PHE A 24 5.58 -8.02 -15.18
C PHE A 24 6.89 -8.14 -15.95
N SER A 25 6.95 -8.86 -17.07
CA SER A 25 8.13 -8.86 -17.95
C SER A 25 8.40 -7.46 -18.57
N TYR A 26 7.33 -6.68 -18.81
CA TYR A 26 7.42 -5.31 -19.33
C TYR A 26 7.44 -4.23 -18.23
N PHE A 27 7.15 -4.58 -16.98
CA PHE A 27 6.96 -3.61 -15.89
C PHE A 27 8.21 -2.78 -15.59
N ASP A 28 9.41 -3.31 -15.81
CA ASP A 28 10.67 -2.59 -15.63
C ASP A 28 10.86 -1.44 -16.64
N ALA A 29 10.00 -1.29 -17.66
CA ALA A 29 9.96 -0.10 -18.52
C ALA A 29 9.72 1.19 -17.72
N ARG A 30 9.00 1.13 -16.55
CA ARG A 30 8.78 2.26 -15.65
C ARG A 30 10.08 2.95 -15.24
N LEU A 31 11.16 2.18 -15.08
CA LEU A 31 12.48 2.69 -14.66
C LEU A 31 13.15 3.57 -15.72
N LYS A 32 12.66 3.52 -16.95
CA LYS A 32 13.21 4.28 -18.08
C LYS A 32 12.30 5.43 -18.50
N THR A 33 11.12 5.61 -17.88
CA THR A 33 10.21 6.73 -18.14
C THR A 33 10.77 8.05 -17.61
N LYS A 34 10.23 9.18 -18.11
CA LYS A 34 10.65 10.51 -17.66
C LYS A 34 10.25 10.80 -16.22
N GLU A 35 9.16 10.19 -15.78
CA GLU A 35 8.56 10.40 -14.44
C GLU A 35 9.32 9.67 -13.34
N PHE A 36 10.08 8.63 -13.67
CA PHE A 36 10.84 7.88 -12.67
C PHE A 36 12.04 8.69 -12.15
N PRO A 37 12.23 8.78 -10.82
CA PRO A 37 13.34 9.56 -10.24
C PRO A 37 14.70 8.99 -10.62
N LYS A 38 15.38 9.61 -11.58
CA LYS A 38 16.67 9.14 -12.16
C LYS A 38 17.92 9.58 -11.39
N LYS A 39 17.76 10.35 -10.31
CA LYS A 39 18.86 11.12 -9.72
C LYS A 39 19.63 10.42 -8.60
N ASN A 40 19.57 9.12 -8.47
CA ASN A 40 20.33 8.43 -7.43
C ASN A 40 21.31 7.40 -8.02
N ILE A 41 22.37 7.14 -7.29
CA ILE A 41 23.43 6.18 -7.64
C ILE A 41 22.87 4.76 -7.85
N TYR A 42 21.76 4.41 -7.21
CA TYR A 42 21.12 3.10 -7.34
C TYR A 42 20.58 2.86 -8.74
N HIS A 43 20.05 3.89 -9.41
CA HIS A 43 19.40 3.73 -10.71
C HIS A 43 20.34 3.11 -11.75
N PHE A 44 21.59 3.58 -11.81
CA PHE A 44 22.59 3.00 -12.70
C PHE A 44 22.86 1.52 -12.38
N ASN A 45 23.03 1.18 -11.10
CA ASN A 45 23.31 -0.18 -10.67
C ASN A 45 22.12 -1.12 -10.88
N VAL A 46 20.89 -0.63 -10.68
CA VAL A 46 19.65 -1.37 -10.98
C VAL A 46 19.58 -1.68 -12.48
N LEU A 47 19.78 -0.69 -13.35
CA LEU A 47 19.76 -0.92 -14.80
C LEU A 47 20.85 -1.91 -15.23
N LYS A 48 22.06 -1.83 -14.62
CA LYS A 48 23.12 -2.80 -14.86
C LYS A 48 22.73 -4.22 -14.43
N SER A 49 22.08 -4.38 -13.29
CA SER A 49 21.60 -5.67 -12.79
C SER A 49 20.52 -6.27 -13.70
N LEU A 50 19.55 -5.44 -14.13
CA LEU A 50 18.50 -5.87 -15.05
C LEU A 50 19.02 -6.30 -16.43
N ASN A 51 20.08 -5.63 -16.92
CA ASN A 51 20.68 -5.94 -18.21
C ASN A 51 21.55 -7.21 -18.20
N LYS A 52 21.98 -7.70 -17.03
CA LYS A 52 22.78 -8.94 -16.92
C LYS A 52 22.01 -10.20 -17.32
N LYS A 53 20.72 -10.14 -17.65
CA LYS A 53 19.85 -11.30 -17.99
C LYS A 53 19.96 -12.49 -17.01
N LYS A 54 20.47 -12.26 -15.80
CA LYS A 54 20.64 -13.31 -14.81
C LYS A 54 19.33 -13.51 -14.05
N ASN A 55 18.98 -14.75 -13.84
CA ASN A 55 18.01 -15.13 -12.82
C ASN A 55 18.54 -14.67 -11.45
N LEU A 56 17.65 -14.41 -10.50
CA LEU A 56 18.02 -14.28 -9.11
C LEU A 56 18.73 -15.55 -8.66
N ILE A 57 19.98 -15.43 -8.16
CA ILE A 57 20.76 -16.55 -7.66
C ILE A 57 20.77 -16.48 -6.14
N GLN A 58 20.54 -17.60 -5.47
CA GLN A 58 20.38 -17.70 -4.01
C GLN A 58 21.62 -17.20 -3.23
N ASP A 59 22.82 -17.42 -3.77
CA ASP A 59 24.08 -17.04 -3.13
C ASP A 59 24.51 -15.59 -3.43
N ASP A 60 23.83 -14.89 -4.33
CA ASP A 60 24.16 -13.50 -4.65
C ASP A 60 23.92 -12.57 -3.44
N ASN A 61 24.83 -11.61 -3.25
CA ASN A 61 24.59 -10.48 -2.36
C ASN A 61 23.61 -9.50 -3.04
N ILE A 62 22.38 -9.42 -2.54
CA ILE A 62 21.29 -8.66 -3.15
C ILE A 62 20.97 -7.43 -2.31
N LEU A 63 20.95 -6.28 -2.96
CA LEU A 63 20.37 -5.05 -2.39
C LEU A 63 19.02 -4.77 -3.04
N ILE A 64 17.99 -4.67 -2.22
CA ILE A 64 16.66 -4.20 -2.63
C ILE A 64 16.46 -2.80 -2.10
N VAL A 65 16.07 -1.88 -2.98
CA VAL A 65 15.91 -0.46 -2.69
C VAL A 65 14.45 -0.05 -2.90
N LYS A 66 13.93 0.77 -2.00
CA LYS A 66 12.61 1.38 -2.22
C LYS A 66 12.60 2.24 -3.48
N GLU A 67 11.45 2.40 -4.11
CA GLU A 67 11.36 3.13 -5.38
C GLU A 67 10.36 4.29 -5.38
N GLN A 68 9.27 4.17 -4.67
CA GLN A 68 8.17 5.14 -4.67
C GLN A 68 7.74 5.50 -3.24
N GLY A 69 6.44 5.60 -2.99
CA GLY A 69 5.91 5.94 -1.67
C GLY A 69 5.83 4.74 -0.72
N VAL A 70 5.51 5.04 0.54
CA VAL A 70 5.32 4.03 1.60
C VAL A 70 4.30 2.95 1.20
N GLY A 71 3.23 3.32 0.48
CA GLY A 71 2.23 2.35 0.01
C GLY A 71 2.82 1.28 -0.90
N ASP A 72 3.70 1.68 -1.83
CA ASP A 72 4.38 0.75 -2.74
C ASP A 72 5.39 -0.13 -2.00
N GLU A 73 6.09 0.44 -0.98
CA GLU A 73 6.98 -0.35 -0.13
C GLU A 73 6.21 -1.47 0.62
N ILE A 74 5.02 -1.17 1.14
CA ILE A 74 4.17 -2.16 1.80
C ILE A 74 3.69 -3.20 0.78
N LEU A 75 3.18 -2.77 -0.37
CA LEU A 75 2.69 -3.67 -1.43
C LEU A 75 3.77 -4.68 -1.83
N PHE A 76 4.97 -4.18 -2.17
CA PHE A 76 6.08 -5.01 -2.64
C PHE A 76 6.74 -5.83 -1.52
N SER A 77 6.63 -5.41 -0.25
CA SER A 77 7.14 -6.21 0.87
C SER A 77 6.42 -7.55 1.02
N SER A 78 5.24 -7.73 0.41
CA SER A 78 4.59 -9.05 0.32
C SER A 78 5.47 -10.13 -0.32
N MET A 79 6.48 -9.74 -1.14
CA MET A 79 7.44 -10.64 -1.78
C MET A 79 8.67 -10.96 -0.91
N TYR A 80 8.82 -10.31 0.25
CA TYR A 80 9.98 -10.58 1.12
C TYR A 80 9.92 -11.98 1.77
N ASN A 81 8.69 -12.48 1.99
CA ASN A 81 8.54 -13.88 2.40
C ASN A 81 8.94 -14.86 1.28
N ASP A 82 8.74 -14.47 0.01
CA ASP A 82 9.16 -15.32 -1.12
C ASP A 82 10.70 -15.41 -1.19
N LEU A 83 11.41 -14.32 -0.90
CA LEU A 83 12.87 -14.34 -0.75
C LEU A 83 13.32 -15.32 0.34
N ILE A 84 12.69 -15.24 1.52
CA ILE A 84 13.01 -16.13 2.66
C ILE A 84 12.73 -17.60 2.31
N ASN A 85 11.54 -17.86 1.74
CA ASN A 85 11.10 -19.22 1.42
C ASN A 85 11.93 -19.88 0.29
N ASN A 86 12.54 -19.07 -0.57
CA ASN A 86 13.43 -19.54 -1.63
C ASN A 86 14.92 -19.48 -1.23
N ASN A 87 15.23 -19.35 0.08
CA ASN A 87 16.59 -19.41 0.65
C ASN A 87 17.54 -18.32 0.12
N PHE A 88 17.05 -17.12 -0.16
CA PHE A 88 17.91 -15.96 -0.42
C PHE A 88 18.46 -15.43 0.90
N ASN A 89 19.66 -15.84 1.29
CA ASN A 89 20.22 -15.56 2.62
C ASN A 89 20.97 -14.22 2.69
N ASN A 90 21.46 -13.71 1.57
CA ASN A 90 22.31 -12.51 1.50
C ASN A 90 21.54 -11.28 1.02
N VAL A 91 20.33 -11.06 1.53
CA VAL A 91 19.48 -9.93 1.14
C VAL A 91 19.57 -8.80 2.15
N LYS A 92 19.82 -7.60 1.66
CA LYS A 92 19.69 -6.35 2.41
C LYS A 92 18.64 -5.47 1.76
N ILE A 93 17.82 -4.82 2.57
CA ILE A 93 16.70 -3.99 2.07
C ILE A 93 16.82 -2.58 2.65
N GLU A 94 16.78 -1.57 1.77
CA GLU A 94 16.61 -0.19 2.15
C GLU A 94 15.14 0.21 2.03
N CYS A 95 14.59 0.77 3.10
CA CYS A 95 13.20 1.19 3.18
C CYS A 95 13.04 2.55 3.90
N ASP A 96 11.82 3.05 3.93
CA ASP A 96 11.47 4.23 4.72
C ASP A 96 11.80 3.98 6.21
N PRO A 97 12.44 4.93 6.91
CA PRO A 97 12.83 4.74 8.32
C PRO A 97 11.68 4.34 9.24
N ARG A 98 10.45 4.81 8.96
CA ARG A 98 9.25 4.49 9.74
C ARG A 98 8.80 3.03 9.60
N LEU A 99 9.23 2.32 8.55
CA LEU A 99 8.88 0.91 8.30
C LEU A 99 9.89 -0.08 8.88
N ILE A 100 11.09 0.37 9.29
CA ILE A 100 12.19 -0.52 9.67
C ILE A 100 11.78 -1.48 10.79
N GLU A 101 11.24 -0.97 11.90
CA GLU A 101 10.90 -1.82 13.05
C GLU A 101 9.70 -2.73 12.76
N ILE A 102 8.74 -2.26 11.95
CA ILE A 102 7.61 -3.08 11.45
C ILE A 102 8.14 -4.23 10.60
N PHE A 103 9.06 -3.95 9.67
CA PHE A 103 9.61 -4.96 8.78
C PHE A 103 10.55 -5.93 9.49
N LYS A 104 11.41 -5.47 10.40
CA LYS A 104 12.26 -6.36 11.23
C LYS A 104 11.41 -7.33 12.06
N ARG A 105 10.30 -6.87 12.63
CA ARG A 105 9.38 -7.69 13.40
C ARG A 105 8.65 -8.70 12.49
N THR A 106 8.36 -8.31 11.26
CA THR A 106 7.62 -9.13 10.29
C THR A 106 8.51 -10.15 9.60
N PHE A 107 9.69 -9.74 9.11
CA PHE A 107 10.60 -10.51 8.26
C PHE A 107 11.94 -10.76 8.99
N LYS A 108 11.95 -11.66 9.96
CA LYS A 108 13.06 -11.83 10.93
C LYS A 108 14.42 -12.16 10.30
N ASN A 109 14.44 -12.74 9.10
CA ASN A 109 15.68 -13.22 8.45
C ASN A 109 16.23 -12.21 7.42
N ILE A 110 15.70 -10.99 7.39
CA ILE A 110 16.14 -9.93 6.46
C ILE A 110 16.69 -8.75 7.25
N ASN A 111 17.79 -8.17 6.74
CA ASN A 111 18.40 -6.97 7.31
C ASN A 111 17.83 -5.72 6.63
N PHE A 112 17.24 -4.83 7.43
CA PHE A 112 16.63 -3.57 6.97
C PHE A 112 17.48 -2.38 7.35
N PHE A 113 17.61 -1.42 6.42
CA PHE A 113 18.41 -0.21 6.55
C PHE A 113 17.59 1.01 6.11
N ASN A 114 17.95 2.18 6.63
CA ASN A 114 17.39 3.45 6.14
C ASN A 114 17.69 3.64 4.65
N PHE A 115 16.72 4.11 3.91
CA PHE A 115 16.92 4.51 2.52
C PHE A 115 18.09 5.49 2.42
N GLY A 116 19.02 5.22 1.52
CA GLY A 116 20.23 6.01 1.35
C GLY A 116 21.46 5.51 2.12
N HIS A 117 21.35 4.46 2.93
CA HIS A 117 22.46 3.92 3.72
C HIS A 117 23.66 3.49 2.84
N PHE A 118 23.39 2.81 1.74
CA PHE A 118 24.41 2.31 0.83
C PHE A 118 24.76 3.30 -0.29
N SER A 119 23.96 4.36 -0.56
CA SER A 119 24.22 5.34 -1.61
C SER A 119 25.33 6.33 -1.27
N SER A 120 25.84 6.33 -0.04
CA SER A 120 26.88 7.26 0.41
C SER A 120 28.24 7.06 -0.30
N SER A 121 28.46 5.90 -0.94
CA SER A 121 29.64 5.70 -1.79
C SER A 121 29.45 4.55 -2.79
N ILE A 122 30.13 4.65 -3.94
CA ILE A 122 30.17 3.58 -4.96
C ILE A 122 30.73 2.29 -4.35
N LYS A 123 31.72 2.37 -3.45
CA LYS A 123 32.32 1.21 -2.78
C LYS A 123 31.31 0.42 -1.97
N LYS A 124 30.35 1.09 -1.32
CA LYS A 124 29.30 0.40 -0.56
C LYS A 124 28.32 -0.35 -1.45
N ILE A 125 28.02 0.17 -2.64
CA ILE A 125 27.11 -0.49 -3.58
C ILE A 125 27.82 -1.61 -4.34
N SER A 126 29.10 -1.47 -4.64
CA SER A 126 29.87 -2.47 -5.41
C SER A 126 30.03 -3.83 -4.70
N GLN A 127 29.72 -3.91 -3.40
CA GLN A 127 29.69 -5.17 -2.67
C GLN A 127 28.52 -6.07 -3.03
N PHE A 128 27.51 -5.54 -3.74
CA PHE A 128 26.33 -6.29 -4.15
C PHE A 128 26.47 -6.80 -5.58
N ASP A 129 26.16 -8.08 -5.77
CA ASP A 129 26.14 -8.70 -7.09
C ASP A 129 24.97 -8.18 -7.91
N ASN A 130 23.83 -7.94 -7.25
CA ASN A 130 22.61 -7.40 -7.84
C ASN A 130 21.96 -6.31 -6.96
N VAL A 131 21.45 -5.27 -7.63
CA VAL A 131 20.68 -4.20 -7.01
C VAL A 131 19.35 -4.11 -7.74
N PHE A 132 18.24 -4.18 -7.00
CA PHE A 132 16.89 -4.09 -7.55
C PHE A 132 16.06 -3.02 -6.84
N TYR A 133 15.17 -2.37 -7.57
CA TYR A 133 14.03 -1.73 -6.94
C TYR A 133 13.00 -2.78 -6.53
N SER A 134 12.31 -2.56 -5.42
CA SER A 134 11.38 -3.53 -4.83
C SER A 134 10.31 -4.03 -5.81
N GLY A 135 9.78 -3.15 -6.67
CA GLY A 135 8.80 -3.54 -7.69
C GLY A 135 9.34 -4.46 -8.78
N SER A 136 10.66 -4.48 -9.01
CA SER A 136 11.26 -5.39 -10.01
C SER A 136 11.27 -6.85 -9.56
N LEU A 137 11.00 -7.13 -8.28
CA LEU A 137 10.83 -8.49 -7.78
C LEU A 137 9.59 -9.19 -8.34
N THR A 138 8.59 -8.43 -8.78
CA THR A 138 7.33 -8.96 -9.32
C THR A 138 7.54 -9.93 -10.47
N LYS A 139 8.50 -9.67 -11.36
CA LYS A 139 8.80 -10.57 -12.49
C LYS A 139 9.31 -11.94 -12.08
N TYR A 140 9.81 -12.09 -10.84
CA TYR A 140 10.28 -13.35 -10.29
C TYR A 140 9.23 -14.06 -9.45
N PHE A 141 8.43 -13.30 -8.69
CA PHE A 141 7.55 -13.82 -7.64
C PHE A 141 6.05 -13.58 -7.88
N ARG A 142 5.63 -13.05 -9.03
CA ARG A 142 4.21 -12.78 -9.37
C ARG A 142 3.92 -13.13 -10.82
N GLN A 143 4.20 -14.36 -11.21
CA GLN A 143 4.04 -14.80 -12.59
C GLN A 143 2.62 -15.28 -12.91
N ASN A 144 1.88 -15.75 -11.89
CA ASN A 144 0.49 -16.17 -12.02
C ASN A 144 -0.33 -15.76 -10.79
N GLU A 145 -1.66 -15.95 -10.82
CA GLU A 145 -2.54 -15.51 -9.73
C GLU A 145 -2.27 -16.25 -8.40
N LEU A 146 -1.82 -17.49 -8.45
CA LEU A 146 -1.52 -18.30 -7.26
C LEU A 146 -0.25 -17.84 -6.52
N ASP A 147 0.63 -17.11 -7.20
CA ASP A 147 1.84 -16.55 -6.59
C ASP A 147 1.55 -15.38 -5.65
N PHE A 148 0.35 -14.81 -5.72
CA PHE A 148 -0.08 -13.78 -4.79
C PHE A 148 -0.56 -14.43 -3.50
N ASN A 149 0.31 -14.46 -2.49
CA ASN A 149 -0.11 -14.83 -1.16
C ASN A 149 -0.86 -13.65 -0.53
N SER A 150 -2.14 -13.53 -0.88
CA SER A 150 -3.01 -12.42 -0.44
C SER A 150 -3.36 -12.43 1.06
N LYS A 151 -2.75 -13.34 1.85
CA LYS A 151 -2.95 -13.44 3.30
C LYS A 151 -2.26 -12.28 4.04
N PRO A 152 -2.77 -11.92 5.23
CA PRO A 152 -2.12 -10.95 6.09
C PRO A 152 -0.68 -11.34 6.42
N TYR A 153 0.24 -10.38 6.42
CA TYR A 153 1.64 -10.65 6.69
C TYR A 153 2.30 -9.67 7.68
N LEU A 154 1.85 -8.41 7.79
CA LEU A 154 2.42 -7.46 8.73
C LEU A 154 2.09 -7.82 10.18
N LYS A 155 3.08 -7.62 11.07
CA LYS A 155 2.97 -7.89 12.50
C LYS A 155 2.96 -6.58 13.29
N THR A 156 2.02 -6.46 14.21
CA THR A 156 1.85 -5.34 15.13
C THR A 156 2.55 -5.59 16.48
N ILE A 157 2.58 -4.59 17.35
CA ILE A 157 3.05 -4.70 18.74
C ILE A 157 1.86 -5.03 19.64
N ARG A 158 1.89 -6.20 20.29
CA ARG A 158 0.79 -6.67 21.15
C ARG A 158 0.34 -5.64 22.18
N LYS A 159 1.28 -4.96 22.83
CA LYS A 159 0.96 -3.93 23.84
C LYS A 159 0.14 -2.76 23.26
N LEU A 160 0.42 -2.36 22.01
CA LEU A 160 -0.36 -1.33 21.33
C LEU A 160 -1.72 -1.86 20.88
N ASP A 161 -1.78 -3.10 20.38
CA ASP A 161 -3.03 -3.76 20.04
C ASP A 161 -3.98 -3.81 21.24
N ASP A 162 -3.49 -4.24 22.41
CA ASP A 162 -4.28 -4.33 23.63
C ASP A 162 -4.76 -2.94 24.11
N LYS A 163 -3.92 -1.90 23.98
CA LYS A 163 -4.29 -0.50 24.28
C LYS A 163 -5.45 -0.03 23.41
N PHE A 164 -5.33 -0.18 22.08
CA PHE A 164 -6.38 0.29 21.16
C PHE A 164 -7.63 -0.58 21.20
N LYS A 165 -7.48 -1.88 21.44
CA LYS A 165 -8.61 -2.77 21.69
C LYS A 165 -9.44 -2.33 22.90
N LEU A 166 -8.76 -1.94 23.99
CA LEU A 166 -9.46 -1.44 25.20
C LEU A 166 -10.25 -0.16 24.88
N TYR A 167 -9.64 0.81 24.21
CA TYR A 167 -10.30 2.05 23.81
C TYR A 167 -11.51 1.78 22.89
N LEU A 168 -11.33 0.95 21.85
CA LEU A 168 -12.37 0.65 20.87
C LEU A 168 -13.50 -0.22 21.44
N ASN A 169 -13.28 -0.92 22.56
CA ASN A 169 -14.33 -1.68 23.26
C ASN A 169 -15.43 -0.80 23.85
N GLU A 170 -15.21 0.49 24.06
CA GLU A 170 -16.26 1.43 24.47
C GLU A 170 -17.38 1.51 23.42
N PHE A 171 -17.06 1.17 22.17
CA PHE A 171 -17.95 1.21 21.01
C PHE A 171 -18.41 -0.17 20.54
N LYS A 172 -18.25 -1.24 21.33
CA LYS A 172 -18.47 -2.64 20.92
C LYS A 172 -19.89 -2.95 20.40
N ASN A 173 -20.88 -2.13 20.76
CA ASN A 173 -22.28 -2.30 20.32
C ASN A 173 -22.56 -1.65 18.95
N ARG A 174 -21.56 -1.05 18.33
CA ARG A 174 -21.63 -0.42 17.02
C ARG A 174 -20.48 -0.89 16.14
N LYS A 175 -20.69 -0.93 14.84
CA LYS A 175 -19.63 -1.25 13.88
C LYS A 175 -18.56 -0.14 13.86
N ARG A 176 -17.32 -0.48 14.19
CA ARG A 176 -16.17 0.45 14.29
C ARG A 176 -15.52 0.58 12.92
N ILE A 177 -15.72 1.73 12.27
CA ILE A 177 -15.28 1.97 10.90
C ILE A 177 -14.21 3.06 10.89
N GLY A 178 -13.01 2.73 10.44
CA GLY A 178 -12.00 3.74 10.12
C GLY A 178 -12.28 4.36 8.76
N ILE A 179 -12.00 5.66 8.61
CA ILE A 179 -12.13 6.35 7.32
C ILE A 179 -10.89 7.17 6.98
N SER A 180 -10.59 7.23 5.67
CA SER A 180 -9.57 8.10 5.11
C SER A 180 -9.98 8.49 3.69
N TRP A 181 -9.98 9.78 3.37
CA TRP A 181 -10.63 10.30 2.16
C TRP A 181 -9.69 11.04 1.20
N LYS A 182 -8.44 11.25 1.58
CA LYS A 182 -7.46 11.98 0.76
C LYS A 182 -6.18 11.19 0.52
N SER A 183 -5.57 11.48 -0.62
CA SER A 183 -4.19 11.14 -0.93
C SER A 183 -3.38 12.43 -1.09
N VAL A 184 -2.24 12.55 -0.40
CA VAL A 184 -1.42 13.80 -0.36
C VAL A 184 -0.37 13.84 -1.47
N VAL A 185 -0.37 12.92 -2.42
CA VAL A 185 0.58 12.93 -3.54
C VAL A 185 0.27 14.10 -4.48
N ASN A 186 1.24 15.02 -4.67
CA ASN A 186 1.05 16.31 -5.33
C ASN A 186 0.44 16.28 -6.75
N ILE A 187 0.75 15.26 -7.55
CA ILE A 187 0.33 15.24 -8.97
C ILE A 187 -1.03 14.54 -9.15
N TYR A 188 -1.26 13.42 -8.48
CA TYR A 188 -2.47 12.59 -8.66
C TYR A 188 -3.38 12.56 -7.43
N GLY A 189 -2.99 13.22 -6.34
CA GLY A 189 -3.71 13.17 -5.07
C GLY A 189 -5.15 13.66 -5.17
N SER A 190 -5.37 14.80 -5.83
CA SER A 190 -6.72 15.37 -6.03
C SER A 190 -7.64 14.46 -6.84
N LEU A 191 -7.10 13.70 -7.80
CA LEU A 191 -7.87 12.74 -8.61
C LEU A 191 -8.32 11.52 -7.82
N LYS A 192 -7.58 11.17 -6.76
CA LYS A 192 -7.85 10.02 -5.87
C LYS A 192 -8.60 10.39 -4.60
N SER A 193 -8.83 11.66 -4.35
CA SER A 193 -9.42 12.16 -3.12
C SER A 193 -10.92 12.40 -3.26
N LEU A 194 -11.64 12.14 -2.17
CA LEU A 194 -13.02 12.53 -1.90
C LEU A 194 -13.04 13.71 -0.92
N LYS A 195 -14.21 14.30 -0.70
CA LYS A 195 -14.45 15.23 0.40
C LYS A 195 -14.94 14.43 1.61
N LEU A 196 -14.61 14.87 2.83
CA LEU A 196 -15.15 14.24 4.04
C LEU A 196 -16.69 14.24 4.02
N TYR A 197 -17.31 15.28 3.44
CA TYR A 197 -18.76 15.40 3.32
C TYR A 197 -19.40 14.26 2.50
N ASP A 198 -18.68 13.67 1.55
CA ASP A 198 -19.18 12.54 0.75
C ASP A 198 -19.46 11.29 1.62
N PHE A 199 -18.80 11.18 2.78
CA PHE A 199 -18.98 10.09 3.74
C PHE A 199 -20.25 10.23 4.60
N LYS A 200 -20.95 11.36 4.53
CA LYS A 200 -22.18 11.60 5.28
C LYS A 200 -23.24 10.50 5.04
N GLU A 201 -23.34 10.01 3.82
CA GLU A 201 -24.27 8.95 3.43
C GLU A 201 -24.02 7.60 4.14
N LEU A 202 -22.84 7.43 4.75
CA LEU A 202 -22.47 6.20 5.46
C LEU A 202 -22.82 6.24 6.94
N LEU A 203 -23.17 7.42 7.49
CA LEU A 203 -23.45 7.59 8.91
C LEU A 203 -24.77 6.90 9.30
N SER A 204 -24.75 6.20 10.42
CA SER A 204 -25.95 5.62 11.06
C SER A 204 -25.72 5.41 12.56
N ASN A 205 -26.77 5.17 13.32
CA ASN A 205 -26.66 4.89 14.76
C ASN A 205 -25.98 3.55 15.07
N GLU A 206 -25.93 2.64 14.12
CA GLU A 206 -25.31 1.32 14.25
C GLU A 206 -23.81 1.34 14.01
N ARG A 207 -23.26 2.48 13.60
CA ARG A 207 -21.86 2.66 13.20
C ARG A 207 -21.20 3.76 13.99
N VAL A 208 -19.91 3.60 14.23
CA VAL A 208 -19.03 4.64 14.77
C VAL A 208 -17.83 4.81 13.85
N PHE A 209 -17.52 6.07 13.53
CA PHE A 209 -16.46 6.41 12.59
C PHE A 209 -15.25 6.99 13.29
N PHE A 210 -14.07 6.55 12.85
CA PHE A 210 -12.78 6.98 13.35
C PHE A 210 -11.94 7.58 12.23
N ASN A 211 -11.36 8.73 12.50
CA ASN A 211 -10.44 9.40 11.59
C ASN A 211 -9.11 8.64 11.50
N LEU A 212 -8.78 8.15 10.30
CA LEU A 212 -7.47 7.61 9.94
C LEU A 212 -6.84 8.37 8.76
N GLN A 213 -7.34 9.58 8.48
CA GLN A 213 -6.75 10.46 7.50
C GLN A 213 -5.52 11.14 8.10
N TYR A 214 -4.36 10.90 7.52
CA TYR A 214 -3.11 11.59 7.86
C TYR A 214 -3.08 13.03 7.30
N GLY A 215 -2.26 13.87 7.90
CA GLY A 215 -2.17 15.31 7.64
C GLY A 215 -3.13 16.12 8.50
N ASP A 216 -3.14 17.43 8.29
CA ASP A 216 -4.05 18.32 9.04
C ASP A 216 -5.49 18.19 8.53
N THR A 217 -6.34 17.62 9.38
CA THR A 217 -7.78 17.43 9.13
C THR A 217 -8.66 18.14 10.18
N HIS A 218 -8.05 18.86 11.13
CA HIS A 218 -8.74 19.40 12.29
C HIS A 218 -9.94 20.30 11.91
N ASN A 219 -9.71 21.27 11.03
CA ASN A 219 -10.77 22.19 10.61
C ASN A 219 -11.89 21.49 9.85
N GLU A 220 -11.54 20.52 8.98
CA GLU A 220 -12.52 19.78 8.18
C GLU A 220 -13.41 18.90 9.07
N ILE A 221 -12.82 18.19 10.02
CA ILE A 221 -13.55 17.32 10.97
C ILE A 221 -14.40 18.16 11.92
N ASN A 222 -13.87 19.25 12.45
CA ASN A 222 -14.64 20.13 13.33
C ASN A 222 -15.86 20.73 12.61
N HIS A 223 -15.70 21.17 11.35
CA HIS A 223 -16.82 21.64 10.55
C HIS A 223 -17.85 20.52 10.29
N PHE A 224 -17.39 19.34 9.97
CA PHE A 224 -18.25 18.17 9.74
C PHE A 224 -19.05 17.81 11.00
N ASN A 225 -18.40 17.73 12.15
CA ASN A 225 -19.01 17.37 13.43
C ASN A 225 -20.01 18.44 13.92
N LYS A 226 -19.75 19.74 13.69
CA LYS A 226 -20.68 20.84 14.03
C LYS A 226 -22.04 20.73 13.31
N ASN A 227 -22.09 20.05 12.17
CA ASN A 227 -23.31 19.81 11.40
C ASN A 227 -24.09 18.55 11.85
N GLY A 228 -23.89 18.10 13.09
CA GLY A 228 -24.59 16.94 13.67
C GLY A 228 -24.04 15.58 13.25
N ASN A 229 -22.92 15.54 12.54
CA ASN A 229 -22.19 14.31 12.21
C ASN A 229 -21.16 14.04 13.32
N VAL A 230 -20.68 12.79 13.45
CA VAL A 230 -19.69 12.44 14.46
C VAL A 230 -18.61 11.56 13.85
N ILE A 231 -17.38 12.08 13.84
CA ILE A 231 -16.16 11.33 13.57
C ILE A 231 -15.24 11.51 14.77
N ASN A 232 -14.80 10.38 15.32
CA ASN A 232 -13.89 10.33 16.46
C ASN A 232 -12.42 10.43 15.99
N ASN A 233 -11.62 11.17 16.74
CA ASN A 233 -10.18 11.24 16.54
C ASN A 233 -9.46 10.37 17.57
N PHE A 234 -8.23 9.98 17.24
CA PHE A 234 -7.29 9.42 18.19
C PHE A 234 -6.37 10.56 18.68
N ASP A 235 -6.59 11.01 19.91
CA ASP A 235 -5.83 12.12 20.47
C ASP A 235 -4.33 11.76 20.60
N ASN A 236 -3.47 12.74 20.29
CA ASN A 236 -2.01 12.62 20.41
C ASN A 236 -1.37 11.54 19.54
N ILE A 237 -2.00 11.12 18.45
CA ILE A 237 -1.43 10.19 17.48
C ILE A 237 -1.14 10.91 16.17
N ASP A 238 0.14 10.92 15.78
CA ASP A 238 0.56 11.40 14.46
C ASP A 238 0.39 10.29 13.42
N LEU A 239 -0.77 10.23 12.76
CA LEU A 239 -1.08 9.23 11.74
C LEU A 239 -0.15 9.26 10.52
N PHE A 240 0.67 10.32 10.37
CA PHE A 240 1.65 10.43 9.28
C PHE A 240 3.00 9.79 9.65
N ASN A 241 3.43 9.88 10.91
CA ASN A 241 4.73 9.41 11.35
C ASN A 241 4.67 8.18 12.28
N ASP A 242 3.63 8.03 13.10
CA ASP A 242 3.45 6.90 14.02
C ASP A 242 2.72 5.73 13.35
N PHE A 243 3.45 5.00 12.49
CA PHE A 243 2.89 3.82 11.83
C PHE A 243 2.59 2.67 12.79
N GLU A 244 3.29 2.56 13.93
CA GLU A 244 3.03 1.51 14.92
C GLU A 244 1.65 1.68 15.56
N SER A 245 1.27 2.89 15.95
CA SER A 245 -0.08 3.18 16.42
C SER A 245 -1.11 3.01 15.31
N LEU A 246 -0.83 3.50 14.09
CA LEU A 246 -1.74 3.37 12.95
C LEU A 246 -2.09 1.92 12.64
N ILE A 247 -1.11 1.02 12.54
CA ILE A 247 -1.36 -0.40 12.24
C ILE A 247 -2.07 -1.12 13.38
N SER A 248 -1.81 -0.74 14.62
CA SER A 248 -2.49 -1.31 15.79
C SER A 248 -3.95 -0.84 15.90
N ILE A 249 -4.24 0.42 15.52
CA ILE A 249 -5.62 0.92 15.41
C ILE A 249 -6.36 0.15 14.30
N LEU A 250 -5.80 0.13 13.09
CA LEU A 250 -6.39 -0.56 11.94
C LEU A 250 -6.78 -1.99 12.28
N LYS A 251 -5.89 -2.75 12.92
CA LYS A 251 -6.10 -4.15 13.29
C LYS A 251 -7.29 -4.38 14.23
N ASN A 252 -7.68 -3.36 15.00
CA ASN A 252 -8.76 -3.42 15.97
C ASN A 252 -10.09 -2.83 15.47
N LEU A 253 -10.16 -2.41 14.21
CA LEU A 253 -11.38 -1.96 13.56
C LEU A 253 -12.12 -3.14 12.89
N ASP A 254 -13.43 -2.99 12.73
CA ASP A 254 -14.27 -3.98 12.04
C ASP A 254 -14.21 -3.78 10.52
N LEU A 255 -14.00 -2.54 10.07
CA LEU A 255 -13.95 -2.17 8.66
C LEU A 255 -13.11 -0.90 8.48
N PHE A 256 -12.44 -0.80 7.34
CA PHE A 256 -11.80 0.44 6.87
C PHE A 256 -12.41 0.87 5.54
N VAL A 257 -12.83 2.13 5.42
CA VAL A 257 -13.35 2.71 4.16
C VAL A 257 -12.43 3.84 3.72
N THR A 258 -11.84 3.70 2.55
CA THR A 258 -10.76 4.60 2.14
C THR A 258 -10.70 4.83 0.65
N VAL A 259 -9.89 5.81 0.24
CA VAL A 259 -9.40 5.97 -1.12
C VAL A 259 -8.00 5.36 -1.27
N SER A 260 -7.46 5.32 -2.50
CA SER A 260 -6.10 4.80 -2.76
C SER A 260 -5.03 5.68 -2.10
N ASN A 261 -4.51 5.24 -0.95
CA ASN A 261 -3.42 5.85 -0.19
C ASN A 261 -2.60 4.79 0.56
N SER A 262 -1.55 5.19 1.29
CA SER A 262 -0.68 4.26 2.04
C SER A 262 -1.42 3.47 3.13
N THR A 263 -2.44 4.07 3.77
CA THR A 263 -3.22 3.41 4.82
C THR A 263 -4.01 2.21 4.28
N ALA A 264 -4.46 2.27 3.00
CA ALA A 264 -5.10 1.13 2.34
C ALA A 264 -4.16 -0.08 2.22
N HIS A 265 -2.88 0.16 1.93
CA HIS A 265 -1.88 -0.91 1.86
C HIS A 265 -1.56 -1.49 3.24
N PHE A 266 -1.50 -0.67 4.29
CA PHE A 266 -1.40 -1.17 5.67
C PHE A 266 -2.59 -2.05 6.03
N ALA A 267 -3.82 -1.59 5.75
CA ALA A 267 -5.03 -2.38 6.02
C ALA A 267 -5.02 -3.72 5.29
N GLY A 268 -4.66 -3.72 4.00
CA GLY A 268 -4.52 -4.95 3.20
C GLY A 268 -3.49 -5.92 3.77
N ALA A 269 -2.30 -5.41 4.12
CA ALA A 269 -1.20 -6.21 4.66
C ALA A 269 -1.48 -6.76 6.07
N LEU A 270 -2.41 -6.14 6.81
CA LEU A 270 -2.90 -6.60 8.12
C LEU A 270 -4.12 -7.52 8.02
N GLY A 271 -4.76 -7.62 6.85
CA GLY A 271 -5.98 -8.38 6.66
C GLY A 271 -7.25 -7.72 7.20
N VAL A 272 -7.24 -6.40 7.33
CA VAL A 272 -8.41 -5.64 7.79
C VAL A 272 -9.43 -5.56 6.66
N PRO A 273 -10.70 -5.95 6.88
CA PRO A 273 -11.75 -5.77 5.90
C PRO A 273 -11.76 -4.31 5.41
N THR A 274 -11.65 -4.11 4.09
CA THR A 274 -11.47 -2.76 3.55
C THR A 274 -12.32 -2.56 2.30
N ILE A 275 -13.04 -1.43 2.23
CA ILE A 275 -13.66 -0.92 1.01
C ILE A 275 -12.78 0.22 0.51
N LEU A 276 -12.17 0.02 -0.66
CA LEU A 276 -11.34 1.00 -1.32
C LEU A 276 -12.14 1.67 -2.45
N ILE A 277 -12.29 2.98 -2.38
CA ILE A 277 -13.04 3.77 -3.35
C ILE A 277 -12.08 4.38 -4.36
N CYS A 278 -12.32 4.15 -5.65
CA CYS A 278 -11.67 4.84 -6.76
C CYS A 278 -12.61 5.93 -7.29
N PRO A 279 -12.45 7.19 -6.86
CA PRO A 279 -13.44 8.25 -7.15
C PRO A 279 -13.46 8.72 -8.60
N LYS A 280 -12.45 8.38 -9.40
CA LYS A 280 -12.38 8.66 -10.85
C LYS A 280 -11.70 7.51 -11.58
N LYS A 281 -12.14 7.24 -12.81
CA LYS A 281 -11.58 6.16 -13.66
C LYS A 281 -10.09 6.36 -13.93
N SER A 282 -9.65 7.59 -14.13
CA SER A 282 -8.25 7.96 -14.43
C SER A 282 -7.30 7.88 -13.22
N SER A 283 -7.81 7.61 -12.01
CA SER A 283 -7.04 7.58 -10.77
C SER A 283 -6.81 6.18 -10.23
N THR A 284 -7.18 5.16 -10.98
CA THR A 284 -7.06 3.76 -10.55
C THR A 284 -5.70 3.20 -10.95
N PHE A 285 -4.89 2.82 -9.97
CA PHE A 285 -3.63 2.12 -10.23
C PHE A 285 -3.86 0.69 -10.69
N TYR A 286 -2.92 0.13 -11.47
CA TYR A 286 -3.01 -1.22 -12.03
C TYR A 286 -3.33 -2.29 -10.96
N TYR A 287 -2.84 -2.15 -9.75
CA TYR A 287 -3.07 -3.09 -8.65
C TYR A 287 -4.45 -2.98 -7.98
N TRP A 288 -5.26 -1.96 -8.36
CA TRP A 288 -6.67 -1.83 -7.99
C TRP A 288 -7.64 -2.00 -9.17
N ASP A 289 -7.15 -2.08 -10.41
CA ASP A 289 -7.97 -1.99 -11.63
C ASP A 289 -8.38 -3.36 -12.18
N TYR A 290 -8.96 -4.22 -11.35
CA TYR A 290 -9.53 -5.49 -11.78
C TYR A 290 -11.05 -5.38 -11.96
N GLU A 291 -11.60 -6.14 -12.95
CA GLU A 291 -13.03 -6.05 -13.33
C GLU A 291 -13.96 -6.51 -12.22
N ASP A 292 -13.56 -7.53 -11.46
CA ASP A 292 -14.30 -8.12 -10.35
C ASP A 292 -14.26 -7.30 -9.05
N GLY A 293 -13.56 -6.16 -9.03
CA GLY A 293 -13.37 -5.35 -7.84
C GLY A 293 -12.51 -6.01 -6.75
N LYS A 294 -11.80 -7.09 -7.10
CA LYS A 294 -10.87 -7.80 -6.20
C LYS A 294 -9.44 -7.58 -6.65
N THR A 295 -8.54 -7.40 -5.71
CA THR A 295 -7.11 -7.33 -6.00
C THR A 295 -6.43 -8.63 -5.58
N PRO A 296 -5.53 -9.19 -6.41
CA PRO A 296 -4.78 -10.38 -6.01
C PRO A 296 -3.77 -10.11 -4.89
N TRP A 297 -3.43 -8.84 -4.63
CA TRP A 297 -2.48 -8.45 -3.58
C TRP A 297 -3.04 -8.62 -2.16
N TYR A 298 -4.35 -8.41 -1.98
CA TYR A 298 -5.01 -8.40 -0.66
C TYR A 298 -6.43 -8.97 -0.75
N ASN A 299 -6.68 -10.11 -0.13
CA ASN A 299 -7.98 -10.79 -0.14
C ASN A 299 -9.06 -10.08 0.68
N CYS A 300 -8.66 -9.16 1.55
CA CYS A 300 -9.58 -8.41 2.44
C CYS A 300 -10.04 -7.07 1.85
N ILE A 301 -9.58 -6.68 0.65
CA ILE A 301 -9.92 -5.41 0.02
C ILE A 301 -10.94 -5.61 -1.10
N THR A 302 -12.06 -4.91 -1.00
CA THR A 302 -13.05 -4.77 -2.08
C THR A 302 -12.90 -3.38 -2.69
N VAL A 303 -12.68 -3.32 -4.01
CA VAL A 303 -12.51 -2.06 -4.75
C VAL A 303 -13.84 -1.63 -5.36
N VAL A 304 -14.29 -0.44 -5.00
CA VAL A 304 -15.47 0.22 -5.58
C VAL A 304 -15.00 1.29 -6.57
N LYS A 305 -15.18 1.04 -7.85
CA LYS A 305 -14.86 2.01 -8.90
C LYS A 305 -15.99 3.02 -9.05
N TYR A 306 -15.63 4.27 -9.38
CA TYR A 306 -16.58 5.34 -9.70
C TYR A 306 -17.63 4.88 -10.72
N LYS A 307 -18.89 5.13 -10.40
CA LYS A 307 -20.04 4.88 -11.29
C LYS A 307 -20.98 6.08 -11.23
N LYS A 308 -21.40 6.57 -12.41
CA LYS A 308 -22.42 7.63 -12.59
C LYS A 308 -22.11 8.94 -11.83
N SER A 309 -22.15 8.92 -10.50
CA SER A 309 -21.86 10.08 -9.64
C SER A 309 -21.18 9.62 -8.32
N THR A 310 -20.68 10.57 -7.54
CA THR A 310 -20.10 10.31 -6.21
C THR A 310 -21.18 9.75 -5.28
N GLU A 311 -22.37 10.34 -5.26
CA GLU A 311 -23.50 9.91 -4.43
C GLU A 311 -23.89 8.46 -4.75
N TYR A 312 -24.01 8.11 -6.03
CA TYR A 312 -24.30 6.74 -6.44
C TYR A 312 -23.18 5.77 -6.03
N THR A 313 -21.93 6.19 -6.14
CA THR A 313 -20.79 5.37 -5.71
C THR A 313 -20.81 5.16 -4.19
N MET A 314 -21.14 6.19 -3.41
CA MET A 314 -21.26 6.08 -1.96
C MET A 314 -22.47 5.24 -1.52
N SER A 315 -23.58 5.24 -2.27
CA SER A 315 -24.70 4.32 -2.00
C SER A 315 -24.29 2.85 -2.17
N LEU A 316 -23.48 2.52 -3.18
CA LEU A 316 -22.92 1.17 -3.33
C LEU A 316 -21.98 0.81 -2.17
N VAL A 317 -21.17 1.75 -1.69
CA VAL A 317 -20.33 1.55 -0.50
C VAL A 317 -21.19 1.26 0.72
N ASN A 318 -22.28 2.00 0.91
CA ASN A 318 -23.22 1.79 2.01
C ASN A 318 -23.88 0.40 1.98
N GLU A 319 -24.32 -0.06 0.80
CA GLU A 319 -24.83 -1.41 0.60
C GLU A 319 -23.80 -2.50 0.96
N LEU A 320 -22.53 -2.29 0.58
CA LEU A 320 -21.45 -3.22 0.93
C LEU A 320 -21.19 -3.25 2.44
N ILE A 321 -21.21 -2.10 3.11
CA ILE A 321 -21.05 -2.04 4.58
C ILE A 321 -22.15 -2.85 5.27
N ASN A 322 -23.40 -2.76 4.79
CA ASN A 322 -24.53 -3.52 5.33
C ASN A 322 -24.40 -5.04 5.11
N LYS A 323 -23.78 -5.46 4.00
CA LYS A 323 -23.55 -6.88 3.70
C LYS A 323 -22.36 -7.49 4.45
N MET A 324 -21.46 -6.66 4.97
CA MET A 324 -20.28 -7.08 5.74
C MET A 324 -20.57 -7.12 7.27
N SER A 325 -21.81 -7.05 7.68
CA SER A 325 -22.27 -7.16 9.08
C SER A 325 -22.22 -8.57 9.62
#